data_e775c60471fb404c8d1cbc98a0cad705
#
_entry.id   e775c60471fb404c8d1cbc98a0cad705
#
_cell.length_a   1.000
_cell.length_b   1.000
_cell.length_c   1.000
_cell.angle_alpha   90.00
_cell.angle_beta   90.00
_cell.angle_gamma   90.00
#
_symmetry.space_group_name_H-M   'P 1'
#
loop_
_entity.id
_entity.type
_entity.pdbx_description
1 polymer ?
#
loop_
_entity_poly.entity_id
_entity_poly.type
_entity_poly.pdbx_seq_one_letter_code
_entity_poly.pdbx_strand_id
1 'polypeptide(L)'
;MIKHEFVICAYKESKYLEDCIISLKKQKKKSNIKLATSTPNNYIENLCNKYQIEMFVNKGEKGIAGDWNFAYSCSDAQYITIAHQDD
;
A
#
# COMPACT_ATOMS: atom_id res chain seq x y z
N MET A 1 -9.93 11.49 18.00
CA MET A 1 -10.36 10.73 16.82
C MET A 1 -9.34 9.68 16.48
N ILE A 2 -9.76 8.44 16.32
CA ILE A 2 -8.86 7.34 16.00
C ILE A 2 -8.58 7.36 14.51
N LYS A 3 -7.31 7.44 14.14
CA LYS A 3 -6.90 7.38 12.74
C LYS A 3 -6.55 5.96 12.35
N HIS A 4 -7.07 5.53 11.21
CA HIS A 4 -6.77 4.25 10.62
C HIS A 4 -6.32 4.45 9.17
N GLU A 5 -5.27 3.74 8.77
CA GLU A 5 -4.79 3.76 7.40
C GLU A 5 -4.55 2.35 6.88
N PHE A 6 -4.80 2.16 5.59
CA PHE A 6 -4.40 0.94 4.90
C PHE A 6 -3.06 1.19 4.21
N VAL A 7 -2.13 0.28 4.37
CA VAL A 7 -0.85 0.33 3.64
C VAL A 7 -0.76 -0.94 2.81
N ILE A 8 -0.75 -0.78 1.49
CA ILE A 8 -0.68 -1.90 0.56
C ILE A 8 0.79 -2.21 0.29
N CYS A 9 1.18 -3.47 0.50
CA CYS A 9 2.51 -3.94 0.12
C CYS A 9 2.45 -4.46 -1.30
N ALA A 10 3.04 -3.72 -2.24
CA ALA A 10 3.04 -4.08 -3.65
C ALA A 10 4.41 -4.61 -4.06
N TYR A 11 4.42 -5.62 -4.91
CA TYR A 11 5.64 -6.26 -5.37
C TYR A 11 5.53 -6.61 -6.85
N LYS A 12 6.44 -6.06 -7.65
CA LYS A 12 6.47 -6.27 -9.11
C LYS A 12 5.14 -5.90 -9.76
N GLU A 13 4.78 -6.58 -10.83
CA GLU A 13 3.49 -6.38 -11.49
C GLU A 13 2.54 -7.49 -11.06
N SER A 14 1.39 -7.11 -10.51
CA SER A 14 0.36 -8.06 -10.12
C SER A 14 -0.99 -7.59 -10.63
N LYS A 15 -1.67 -8.47 -11.35
CA LYS A 15 -3.00 -8.17 -11.85
C LYS A 15 -4.03 -7.99 -10.73
N TYR A 16 -3.70 -8.45 -9.53
CA TYR A 16 -4.60 -8.32 -8.37
C TYR A 16 -4.45 -7.00 -7.64
N LEU A 17 -3.41 -6.21 -7.96
CA LEU A 17 -3.17 -4.98 -7.24
C LEU A 17 -4.31 -3.98 -7.42
N GLU A 18 -4.79 -3.80 -8.64
CA GLU A 18 -5.88 -2.88 -8.90
C GLU A 18 -7.15 -3.32 -8.17
N ASP A 19 -7.46 -4.62 -8.19
CA ASP A 19 -8.62 -5.15 -7.48
C ASP A 19 -8.51 -4.90 -5.98
N CYS A 20 -7.31 -5.05 -5.41
CA CYS A 20 -7.06 -4.77 -4.00
C CYS A 20 -7.37 -3.30 -3.69
N ILE A 21 -6.87 -2.38 -4.52
CA ILE A 21 -7.11 -0.95 -4.34
C ILE A 21 -8.60 -0.64 -4.39
N ILE A 22 -9.30 -1.20 -5.38
CA ILE A 22 -10.74 -0.97 -5.56
C ILE A 22 -11.49 -1.47 -4.34
N SER A 23 -11.15 -2.66 -3.84
CA SER A 23 -11.80 -3.23 -2.66
C SER A 23 -11.65 -2.33 -1.44
N LEU A 24 -10.46 -1.78 -1.22
CA LEU A 24 -10.22 -0.91 -0.08
C LEU A 24 -10.98 0.40 -0.22
N LYS A 25 -11.09 0.94 -1.43
CA LYS A 25 -11.81 2.20 -1.66
C LYS A 25 -13.32 2.06 -1.52
N LYS A 26 -13.85 0.84 -1.64
CA LYS A 26 -15.29 0.58 -1.50
C LYS A 26 -15.73 0.42 -0.05
N GLN A 27 -14.82 0.41 0.89
CA GLN A 27 -15.18 0.23 2.30
C GLN A 27 -15.96 1.43 2.83
N LYS A 28 -16.91 1.15 3.70
CA LYS A 28 -17.79 2.19 4.25
C LYS A 28 -17.05 3.24 5.07
N LYS A 29 -16.01 2.84 5.77
CA LYS A 29 -15.15 3.77 6.50
C LYS A 29 -14.08 4.28 5.55
N LYS A 30 -14.04 5.59 5.36
CA LYS A 30 -13.02 6.19 4.54
C LYS A 30 -11.72 6.27 5.33
N SER A 31 -10.84 5.34 5.06
CA SER A 31 -9.48 5.39 5.60
C SER A 31 -8.53 5.76 4.48
N ASN A 32 -7.46 6.47 4.83
CA ASN A 32 -6.42 6.77 3.86
C ASN A 32 -5.75 5.49 3.42
N ILE A 33 -5.32 5.47 2.16
CA ILE A 33 -4.62 4.33 1.58
C ILE A 33 -3.24 4.79 1.13
N LYS A 34 -2.21 4.09 1.56
CA LYS A 34 -0.84 4.31 1.11
C LYS A 34 -0.33 3.01 0.50
N LEU A 35 0.68 3.12 -0.35
CA LEU A 35 1.28 1.95 -0.99
C LEU A 35 2.78 1.97 -0.76
N ALA A 36 3.31 0.83 -0.33
CA ALA A 36 4.75 0.65 -0.12
C ALA A 36 5.25 -0.44 -1.06
N THR A 37 6.38 -0.20 -1.71
CA THR A 37 6.96 -1.16 -2.62
C THR A 37 8.48 -1.08 -2.61
N SER A 38 9.15 -2.24 -2.74
CA SER A 38 10.59 -2.30 -2.95
C SER A 38 10.93 -2.49 -4.43
N THR A 39 9.91 -2.66 -5.29
CA THR A 39 10.08 -2.86 -6.72
C THR A 39 9.24 -1.86 -7.51
N PRO A 40 9.58 -0.54 -7.43
CA PRO A 40 8.80 0.46 -8.16
C PRO A 40 8.86 0.22 -9.66
N ASN A 41 7.73 0.34 -10.32
CA ASN A 41 7.63 0.20 -11.76
C ASN A 41 6.47 1.05 -12.27
N ASN A 42 6.39 1.19 -13.60
CA ASN A 42 5.37 2.03 -14.22
C ASN A 42 3.95 1.55 -13.92
N TYR A 43 3.76 0.23 -13.82
CA TYR A 43 2.45 -0.35 -13.52
C TYR A 43 1.95 0.12 -12.14
N ILE A 44 2.78 -0.02 -11.11
CA ILE A 44 2.42 0.40 -9.75
C ILE A 44 2.22 1.92 -9.71
N GLU A 45 3.14 2.66 -10.32
CA GLU A 45 3.07 4.13 -10.34
C GLU A 45 1.80 4.62 -11.02
N ASN A 46 1.43 4.02 -12.14
CA ASN A 46 0.22 4.40 -12.86
C ASN A 46 -1.03 4.14 -12.03
N LEU A 47 -1.08 3.02 -11.31
CA LEU A 47 -2.22 2.73 -10.44
C LEU A 47 -2.31 3.72 -9.28
N CYS A 48 -1.18 4.07 -8.69
CA CYS A 48 -1.16 5.06 -7.61
C CYS A 48 -1.66 6.42 -8.09
N ASN A 49 -1.25 6.83 -9.29
CA ASN A 49 -1.71 8.08 -9.87
C ASN A 49 -3.20 8.02 -10.21
N LYS A 50 -3.65 6.91 -10.76
CA LYS A 50 -5.06 6.73 -11.14
C LYS A 50 -6.00 6.83 -9.94
N TYR A 51 -5.60 6.26 -8.81
CA TYR A 51 -6.43 6.22 -7.60
C TYR A 51 -6.01 7.23 -6.54
N GLN A 52 -5.05 8.11 -6.87
CA GLN A 52 -4.57 9.16 -5.98
C GLN A 52 -4.05 8.57 -4.66
N ILE A 53 -3.18 7.57 -4.77
CA ILE A 53 -2.55 6.91 -3.64
C ILE A 53 -1.10 7.35 -3.57
N GLU A 54 -0.63 7.72 -2.36
CA GLU A 54 0.76 8.07 -2.14
C GLU A 54 1.62 6.80 -2.14
N MET A 55 2.67 6.80 -2.97
CA MET A 55 3.56 5.65 -3.11
C MET A 55 4.86 5.91 -2.36
N PHE A 56 5.28 4.93 -1.58
CA PHE A 56 6.55 4.96 -0.85
C PHE A 56 7.44 3.83 -1.36
N VAL A 57 8.69 4.15 -1.64
CA VAL A 57 9.66 3.19 -2.17
C VAL A 57 10.63 2.76 -1.08
N ASN A 58 10.66 1.46 -0.80
CA ASN A 58 11.61 0.89 0.16
C ASN A 58 12.95 0.67 -0.54
N LYS A 59 13.92 1.48 -0.21
CA LYS A 59 15.28 1.37 -0.77
C LYS A 59 16.24 0.64 0.16
N GLY A 60 15.77 0.25 1.33
CA GLY A 60 16.61 -0.41 2.32
C GLY A 60 16.45 -1.91 2.29
N GLU A 61 16.20 -2.50 3.46
CA GLU A 61 16.08 -3.94 3.60
C GLU A 61 14.94 -4.50 2.78
N LYS A 62 15.21 -5.52 1.99
CA LYS A 62 14.22 -6.17 1.14
C LYS A 62 13.78 -7.49 1.73
N GLY A 63 12.66 -8.02 1.22
CA GLY A 63 12.07 -9.25 1.71
C GLY A 63 10.80 -8.96 2.52
N ILE A 64 10.09 -10.03 2.91
CA ILE A 64 8.78 -9.89 3.54
C ILE A 64 8.85 -9.07 4.84
N ALA A 65 9.79 -9.41 5.73
CA ALA A 65 9.93 -8.71 7.00
C ALA A 65 10.33 -7.24 6.81
N GLY A 66 11.28 -6.98 5.90
CA GLY A 66 11.72 -5.63 5.59
C GLY A 66 10.60 -4.79 4.99
N ASP A 67 9.84 -5.38 4.08
CA ASP A 67 8.73 -4.68 3.44
C ASP A 67 7.63 -4.35 4.45
N TRP A 68 7.31 -5.26 5.36
CA TRP A 68 6.31 -4.99 6.41
C TRP A 68 6.77 -3.88 7.35
N ASN A 69 8.03 -3.91 7.79
CA ASN A 69 8.58 -2.87 8.65
C ASN A 69 8.55 -1.52 7.95
N PHE A 70 8.88 -1.49 6.68
CA PHE A 70 8.82 -0.27 5.90
C PHE A 70 7.38 0.23 5.78
N ALA A 71 6.41 -0.67 5.53
CA ALA A 71 5.01 -0.31 5.42
C ALA A 71 4.51 0.34 6.72
N TYR A 72 4.87 -0.20 7.86
CA TYR A 72 4.53 0.43 9.14
C TYR A 72 5.13 1.82 9.28
N SER A 73 6.34 2.02 8.77
CA SER A 73 7.01 3.33 8.88
C SER A 73 6.41 4.39 7.96
N CYS A 74 5.62 3.98 6.96
CA CYS A 74 5.00 4.91 6.01
C CYS A 74 3.80 5.66 6.61
N SER A 75 3.29 5.20 7.75
CA SER A 75 2.10 5.77 8.34
C SER A 75 2.34 6.13 9.80
N ASP A 76 1.80 7.26 10.23
CA ASP A 76 1.78 7.67 11.63
C ASP A 76 0.39 7.51 12.25
N ALA A 77 -0.48 6.77 11.60
CA ALA A 77 -1.83 6.52 12.12
C ALA A 77 -1.77 5.62 13.34
N GLN A 78 -2.76 5.75 14.21
CA GLN A 78 -2.86 4.92 15.41
C GLN A 78 -3.09 3.45 15.10
N TYR A 79 -3.82 3.18 14.03
CA TYR A 79 -4.12 1.82 13.58
C TYR A 79 -3.77 1.69 12.11
N ILE A 80 -3.00 0.67 11.78
CA ILE A 80 -2.56 0.40 10.42
C ILE A 80 -2.96 -1.01 10.05
N THR A 81 -3.65 -1.15 8.92
CA THR A 81 -3.93 -2.46 8.35
C THR A 81 -3.04 -2.63 7.12
N ILE A 82 -2.23 -3.68 7.14
CA ILE A 82 -1.37 -3.99 6.00
C ILE A 82 -2.13 -4.93 5.08
N ALA A 83 -2.30 -4.50 3.84
CA ALA A 83 -2.98 -5.28 2.82
C ALA A 83 -1.96 -5.80 1.83
N HIS A 84 -2.08 -7.06 1.48
CA HIS A 84 -1.24 -7.68 0.46
C HIS A 84 -1.96 -7.64 -0.88
N GLN A 85 -1.20 -7.38 -1.93
CA GLN A 85 -1.80 -7.24 -3.27
C GLN A 85 -2.47 -8.52 -3.77
N ASP A 86 -2.12 -9.66 -3.19
CA ASP A 86 -2.63 -10.97 -3.62
C ASP A 86 -3.83 -11.46 -2.81
N ASP A 87 -4.27 -10.69 -1.84
CA ASP A 87 -5.38 -11.09 -0.97
C ASP A 87 -6.73 -10.61 -1.50
#